data_65756c19b14e17af9ec8d1b15a149435
#
_entry.id   65756c19b14e17af9ec8d1b15a149435
#
_cell.length_a   1.000
_cell.length_b   1.000
_cell.length_c   1.000
_cell.angle_alpha   90.00
_cell.angle_beta   90.00
_cell.angle_gamma   90.00
#
_symmetry.space_group_name_H-M   'P 1'
#
loop_
_entity.id
_entity.type
_entity.pdbx_description
1 polymer ?
#
loop_
_entity_poly.entity_id
_entity_poly.type
_entity_poly.pdbx_seq_one_letter_code
_entity_poly.pdbx_strand_id
1 'polypeptide(L)'
;MEVQKGTISIDTENIFPIIKKWLYSDKDIFIRELISNGCDAVSKYKRLVSLGEVKSLQDEKYKITVSLSKKNKTIKFDDNGIGMTADEVDKYINQVAFSGAEDFFNKYKDRMEETDIIGHFGLGFYSAFMVSDKVEIDTLSFSEGAEPVRWISEGGTEFEISPSGTRTTRGTTITLFLAEDSEEFLDEYHVRSIINKYCSFLPVEIYVENEDKELKEGEEKVEEKPLNDTNPLWLKSPKDCTDEEYKEFYRKVFNVYDEPLFWIHLNVDYPFNLKGILYFPKLNNEFELVEGKVKLYNNQVFVADNIKEVIPEFLLLLKGVIDCPDLPLNVSRSFLQNDRDVSKISKHIVKKVADKLKSLCKNNREEYEKFWDDIQIFIKFGCLKDESFYEKVKDYILYKDIDGKYITLTDYLEGAKEKHENKVFYINNMDQQSQYVKLFKDYGLNAVVLDSTIDNNFISFIEYKEMGTKFNRIDSDLSDVLKDKDTEEDKESNEQITDLFKNVIGERVEKYSVESLKNEDTPAMILVSEESRRMMEMQARFAGMSFGMDLKEEKTLVINNNNPLVKKLVSLKDNEDKKEEINIICNQIVDLALLANKELNADELDLFIKRSNSLMSKVIDL
;
A
#
# COMPACT_ATOMS: atom_id res chain seq x y z
N MET A 1 -44.00 -18.24 39.97
CA MET A 1 -44.00 -17.22 38.89
C MET A 1 -44.49 -17.91 37.65
N GLU A 2 -45.59 -17.49 37.11
CA GLU A 2 -46.07 -17.98 35.81
C GLU A 2 -45.18 -17.42 34.67
N VAL A 3 -44.87 -18.25 33.70
CA VAL A 3 -44.09 -17.87 32.53
C VAL A 3 -44.94 -16.93 31.66
N GLN A 4 -44.63 -15.65 31.70
CA GLN A 4 -45.19 -14.68 30.76
C GLN A 4 -44.48 -14.78 29.43
N LYS A 5 -45.20 -15.13 28.37
CA LYS A 5 -44.73 -15.06 26.97
C LYS A 5 -45.33 -13.80 26.35
N GLY A 6 -44.49 -12.94 25.78
CA GLY A 6 -44.91 -11.75 25.04
C GLY A 6 -44.02 -11.54 23.81
N THR A 7 -44.48 -10.72 22.86
CA THR A 7 -43.67 -10.25 21.76
C THR A 7 -43.04 -8.91 22.10
N ILE A 8 -41.78 -8.71 21.70
CA ILE A 8 -41.14 -7.39 21.82
C ILE A 8 -41.79 -6.47 20.80
N SER A 9 -42.33 -5.33 21.27
CA SER A 9 -42.86 -4.29 20.42
C SER A 9 -41.85 -3.16 20.24
N ILE A 10 -41.84 -2.56 19.07
CA ILE A 10 -41.00 -1.41 18.73
C ILE A 10 -41.91 -0.16 18.74
N ASP A 11 -41.47 0.85 19.50
CA ASP A 11 -42.10 2.16 19.48
C ASP A 11 -41.42 3.02 18.40
N THR A 12 -42.18 3.30 17.32
CA THR A 12 -41.66 4.05 16.16
C THR A 12 -41.33 5.50 16.49
N GLU A 13 -41.98 6.13 17.50
CA GLU A 13 -41.64 7.49 17.93
C GLU A 13 -40.20 7.59 18.48
N ASN A 14 -39.69 6.52 19.06
CA ASN A 14 -38.35 6.49 19.60
C ASN A 14 -37.26 6.07 18.58
N ILE A 15 -37.64 5.38 17.49
CA ILE A 15 -36.67 4.93 16.46
C ILE A 15 -36.26 6.07 15.52
N PHE A 16 -37.16 6.94 15.11
CA PHE A 16 -36.86 8.05 14.20
C PHE A 16 -35.72 8.96 14.71
N PRO A 17 -35.67 9.40 15.97
CA PRO A 17 -34.57 10.15 16.52
C PRO A 17 -33.23 9.38 16.52
N ILE A 18 -33.28 8.04 16.69
CA ILE A 18 -32.11 7.18 16.66
C ILE A 18 -31.55 7.10 15.22
N ILE A 19 -32.43 6.92 14.23
CA ILE A 19 -32.05 6.90 12.80
C ILE A 19 -31.43 8.24 12.41
N LYS A 20 -32.11 9.37 12.76
CA LYS A 20 -31.60 10.73 12.47
C LYS A 20 -30.25 11.05 13.07
N LYS A 21 -29.95 10.58 14.30
CA LYS A 21 -28.77 11.03 15.04
C LYS A 21 -27.63 10.02 15.10
N TRP A 22 -27.91 8.72 14.99
CA TRP A 22 -26.96 7.68 15.38
C TRP A 22 -26.69 6.61 14.33
N LEU A 23 -27.56 6.49 13.31
CA LEU A 23 -27.39 5.45 12.30
C LEU A 23 -26.28 5.79 11.31
N TYR A 24 -26.13 7.08 10.98
CA TYR A 24 -25.17 7.57 10.00
C TYR A 24 -24.30 8.67 10.61
N SER A 25 -22.99 8.55 10.37
CA SER A 25 -21.99 9.50 10.88
C SER A 25 -21.84 10.77 10.03
N ASP A 26 -22.37 10.75 8.79
CA ASP A 26 -22.22 11.81 7.80
C ASP A 26 -23.54 12.04 7.07
N LYS A 27 -23.95 13.31 6.95
CA LYS A 27 -25.18 13.67 6.24
C LYS A 27 -25.13 13.31 4.75
N ASP A 28 -23.96 13.36 4.11
CA ASP A 28 -23.74 13.04 2.69
C ASP A 28 -24.32 11.68 2.28
N ILE A 29 -24.42 10.77 3.22
CA ILE A 29 -24.82 9.37 3.00
C ILE A 29 -26.24 9.26 2.42
N PHE A 30 -27.15 10.24 2.66
CA PHE A 30 -28.50 10.18 2.10
C PHE A 30 -28.49 10.15 0.57
N ILE A 31 -27.57 10.88 -0.08
CA ILE A 31 -27.43 10.88 -1.55
C ILE A 31 -27.06 9.48 -2.04
N ARG A 32 -26.09 8.84 -1.38
CA ARG A 32 -25.67 7.46 -1.69
C ARG A 32 -26.84 6.48 -1.57
N GLU A 33 -27.57 6.55 -0.46
CA GLU A 33 -28.66 5.60 -0.17
C GLU A 33 -29.83 5.77 -1.16
N LEU A 34 -30.25 7.00 -1.46
CA LEU A 34 -31.36 7.25 -2.39
C LEU A 34 -30.99 6.88 -3.83
N ILE A 35 -29.77 7.17 -4.27
CA ILE A 35 -29.29 6.74 -5.59
C ILE A 35 -29.18 5.22 -5.65
N SER A 36 -28.67 4.56 -4.60
CA SER A 36 -28.60 3.09 -4.54
C SER A 36 -29.98 2.43 -4.62
N ASN A 37 -31.00 3.01 -3.95
CA ASN A 37 -32.36 2.54 -4.05
C ASN A 37 -32.91 2.69 -5.48
N GLY A 38 -32.60 3.80 -6.16
CA GLY A 38 -32.94 3.99 -7.57
C GLY A 38 -32.26 2.98 -8.48
N CYS A 39 -30.97 2.64 -8.22
CA CYS A 39 -30.25 1.57 -8.94
C CYS A 39 -30.93 0.22 -8.75
N ASP A 40 -31.33 -0.12 -7.52
CA ASP A 40 -32.06 -1.36 -7.25
C ASP A 40 -33.41 -1.42 -7.94
N ALA A 41 -34.15 -0.30 -7.97
CA ALA A 41 -35.44 -0.20 -8.68
C ALA A 41 -35.25 -0.46 -10.19
N VAL A 42 -34.20 0.10 -10.79
CA VAL A 42 -33.88 -0.10 -12.20
C VAL A 42 -33.40 -1.54 -12.45
N SER A 43 -32.55 -2.09 -11.57
CA SER A 43 -32.03 -3.45 -11.69
C SER A 43 -33.12 -4.50 -11.62
N LYS A 44 -34.11 -4.31 -10.71
CA LYS A 44 -35.28 -5.17 -10.61
C LYS A 44 -36.09 -5.15 -11.92
N TYR A 45 -36.33 -3.97 -12.48
CA TYR A 45 -37.03 -3.86 -13.75
C TYR A 45 -36.28 -4.50 -14.91
N LYS A 46 -34.98 -4.23 -15.05
CA LYS A 46 -34.14 -4.90 -16.06
C LYS A 46 -34.19 -6.43 -15.93
N ARG A 47 -34.28 -6.93 -14.71
CA ARG A 47 -34.40 -8.36 -14.46
C ARG A 47 -35.71 -8.94 -14.95
N LEU A 48 -36.85 -8.27 -14.68
CA LEU A 48 -38.14 -8.70 -15.20
C LEU A 48 -38.19 -8.70 -16.73
N VAL A 49 -37.55 -7.72 -17.36
CA VAL A 49 -37.40 -7.69 -18.82
C VAL A 49 -36.58 -8.90 -19.30
N SER A 50 -35.47 -9.19 -18.65
CA SER A 50 -34.60 -10.33 -19.01
C SER A 50 -35.30 -11.70 -18.84
N LEU A 51 -36.22 -11.79 -17.89
CA LEU A 51 -37.02 -12.99 -17.65
C LEU A 51 -38.23 -13.09 -18.61
N GLY A 52 -38.47 -12.07 -19.43
CA GLY A 52 -39.61 -12.01 -20.37
C GLY A 52 -40.95 -11.73 -19.69
N GLU A 53 -40.96 -11.33 -18.42
CA GLU A 53 -42.19 -10.98 -17.67
C GLU A 53 -42.72 -9.61 -18.07
N VAL A 54 -41.85 -8.74 -18.60
CA VAL A 54 -42.17 -7.39 -19.08
C VAL A 54 -41.58 -7.19 -20.46
N LYS A 55 -42.33 -6.54 -21.36
CA LYS A 55 -41.84 -6.12 -22.68
C LYS A 55 -41.04 -4.81 -22.52
N SER A 56 -39.78 -4.84 -22.86
CA SER A 56 -38.96 -3.62 -22.96
C SER A 56 -39.43 -2.75 -24.15
N LEU A 57 -39.42 -1.43 -23.97
CA LEU A 57 -39.45 -0.49 -25.09
C LEU A 57 -38.09 -0.58 -25.82
N GLN A 58 -38.13 -0.53 -27.15
CA GLN A 58 -36.88 -0.51 -27.97
C GLN A 58 -36.11 0.76 -27.62
N ASP A 59 -34.78 0.62 -27.30
CA ASP A 59 -33.87 1.72 -26.98
C ASP A 59 -34.14 2.50 -25.69
N GLU A 60 -34.75 1.87 -24.69
CA GLU A 60 -35.01 2.51 -23.40
C GLU A 60 -33.72 2.75 -22.61
N LYS A 61 -33.39 4.04 -22.33
CA LYS A 61 -32.26 4.43 -21.47
C LYS A 61 -32.69 4.39 -20.00
N TYR A 62 -31.98 3.61 -19.20
CA TYR A 62 -32.18 3.56 -17.75
C TYR A 62 -31.29 4.60 -17.07
N LYS A 63 -31.91 5.47 -16.25
CA LYS A 63 -31.20 6.58 -15.61
C LYS A 63 -31.78 6.96 -14.27
N ILE A 64 -30.96 7.64 -13.49
CA ILE A 64 -31.34 8.35 -12.28
C ILE A 64 -30.98 9.82 -12.50
N THR A 65 -31.93 10.72 -12.24
CA THR A 65 -31.70 12.16 -12.35
C THR A 65 -31.82 12.78 -10.96
N VAL A 66 -30.80 13.51 -10.53
CA VAL A 66 -30.78 14.30 -9.30
C VAL A 66 -31.02 15.76 -9.68
N SER A 67 -32.17 16.32 -9.30
CA SER A 67 -32.54 17.70 -9.66
C SER A 67 -32.52 18.60 -8.43
N LEU A 68 -31.94 19.79 -8.58
CA LEU A 68 -31.78 20.78 -7.51
C LEU A 68 -32.59 22.03 -7.81
N SER A 69 -33.31 22.57 -6.81
CA SER A 69 -33.94 23.87 -6.88
C SER A 69 -33.67 24.70 -5.63
N LYS A 70 -32.90 25.78 -5.78
CA LYS A 70 -32.70 26.78 -4.72
C LYS A 70 -33.95 27.56 -4.43
N LYS A 71 -34.80 27.82 -5.46
CA LYS A 71 -36.07 28.56 -5.33
C LYS A 71 -37.05 27.83 -4.41
N ASN A 72 -37.13 26.49 -4.58
CA ASN A 72 -38.04 25.65 -3.83
C ASN A 72 -37.40 25.00 -2.60
N LYS A 73 -36.07 25.18 -2.39
CA LYS A 73 -35.25 24.51 -1.38
C LYS A 73 -35.41 22.98 -1.44
N THR A 74 -35.41 22.41 -2.65
CA THR A 74 -35.62 20.98 -2.87
C THR A 74 -34.49 20.32 -3.59
N ILE A 75 -34.25 19.04 -3.23
CA ILE A 75 -33.47 18.08 -4.00
C ILE A 75 -34.38 16.90 -4.37
N LYS A 76 -34.38 16.48 -5.63
CA LYS A 76 -35.19 15.38 -6.14
C LYS A 76 -34.32 14.26 -6.68
N PHE A 77 -34.73 13.03 -6.45
CA PHE A 77 -34.13 11.82 -6.99
C PHE A 77 -35.19 11.12 -7.84
N ASP A 78 -35.04 11.12 -9.15
CA ASP A 78 -35.95 10.53 -10.11
C ASP A 78 -35.31 9.31 -10.78
N ASP A 79 -35.91 8.14 -10.62
CA ASP A 79 -35.56 6.92 -11.33
C ASP A 79 -36.66 6.48 -12.29
N ASN A 80 -36.28 5.81 -13.36
CA ASN A 80 -37.19 5.11 -14.25
C ASN A 80 -37.19 3.59 -14.03
N GLY A 81 -37.09 3.17 -12.77
CA GLY A 81 -37.12 1.80 -12.32
C GLY A 81 -38.48 1.13 -12.31
N ILE A 82 -38.65 0.13 -11.45
CA ILE A 82 -39.88 -0.68 -11.37
C ILE A 82 -41.12 0.11 -10.88
N GLY A 83 -40.93 1.19 -10.10
CA GLY A 83 -41.98 1.91 -9.42
C GLY A 83 -42.69 1.09 -8.33
N MET A 84 -43.72 1.66 -7.72
CA MET A 84 -44.46 1.02 -6.62
C MET A 84 -45.97 1.27 -6.78
N THR A 85 -46.77 0.28 -6.36
CA THR A 85 -48.21 0.40 -6.12
C THR A 85 -48.46 0.98 -4.71
N ALA A 86 -49.71 1.37 -4.38
CA ALA A 86 -50.08 1.86 -3.05
C ALA A 86 -49.77 0.83 -1.94
N ASP A 87 -50.05 -0.45 -2.18
CA ASP A 87 -49.77 -1.54 -1.24
C ASP A 87 -48.25 -1.75 -1.04
N GLU A 88 -47.46 -1.58 -2.12
CA GLU A 88 -46.00 -1.66 -2.07
C GLU A 88 -45.40 -0.46 -1.34
N VAL A 89 -45.95 0.75 -1.50
CA VAL A 89 -45.54 1.93 -0.70
C VAL A 89 -45.83 1.69 0.78
N ASP A 90 -47.00 1.18 1.14
CA ASP A 90 -47.33 0.86 2.53
C ASP A 90 -46.37 -0.21 3.10
N LYS A 91 -46.02 -1.23 2.32
CA LYS A 91 -45.17 -2.31 2.73
C LYS A 91 -43.70 -1.93 2.83
N TYR A 92 -43.15 -1.16 1.86
CA TYR A 92 -41.68 -0.92 1.73
C TYR A 92 -41.26 0.44 2.27
N ILE A 93 -42.18 1.40 2.41
CA ILE A 93 -41.86 2.73 2.92
C ILE A 93 -42.34 2.91 4.36
N ASN A 94 -43.52 2.38 4.72
CA ASN A 94 -44.08 2.57 6.06
C ASN A 94 -43.62 1.53 7.08
N GLN A 95 -43.01 0.41 6.65
CA GLN A 95 -42.44 -0.61 7.55
C GLN A 95 -40.93 -0.44 7.66
N VAL A 96 -40.48 0.09 8.80
CA VAL A 96 -39.06 0.29 9.09
C VAL A 96 -38.33 -1.06 9.12
N ALA A 97 -37.12 -1.12 8.51
CA ALA A 97 -36.31 -2.31 8.41
C ALA A 97 -36.93 -3.45 7.55
N PHE A 98 -37.84 -3.15 6.67
CA PHE A 98 -38.34 -4.07 5.67
C PHE A 98 -37.72 -3.77 4.29
N SER A 99 -36.98 -4.73 3.73
CA SER A 99 -36.30 -4.56 2.45
C SER A 99 -37.15 -5.09 1.29
N GLY A 100 -37.63 -4.18 0.42
CA GLY A 100 -38.26 -4.57 -0.82
C GLY A 100 -37.33 -5.25 -1.83
N ALA A 101 -36.01 -5.11 -1.62
CA ALA A 101 -34.98 -5.78 -2.40
C ALA A 101 -34.86 -7.26 -1.99
N GLU A 102 -34.88 -7.53 -0.70
CA GLU A 102 -34.84 -8.90 -0.16
C GLU A 102 -36.12 -9.67 -0.50
N ASP A 103 -37.28 -9.02 -0.44
CA ASP A 103 -38.57 -9.62 -0.82
C ASP A 103 -38.57 -10.01 -2.31
N PHE A 104 -38.04 -9.15 -3.17
CA PHE A 104 -37.88 -9.42 -4.59
C PHE A 104 -36.91 -10.58 -4.85
N PHE A 105 -35.76 -10.60 -4.17
CA PHE A 105 -34.80 -11.69 -4.26
C PHE A 105 -35.42 -13.02 -3.85
N ASN A 106 -36.13 -13.08 -2.74
CA ASN A 106 -36.79 -14.30 -2.27
C ASN A 106 -37.83 -14.85 -3.27
N LYS A 107 -38.54 -13.95 -4.00
CA LYS A 107 -39.49 -14.31 -5.04
C LYS A 107 -38.82 -14.92 -6.28
N TYR A 108 -37.58 -14.49 -6.60
CA TYR A 108 -36.84 -14.92 -7.79
C TYR A 108 -35.55 -15.70 -7.48
N LYS A 109 -35.41 -16.23 -6.26
CA LYS A 109 -34.21 -16.88 -5.71
C LYS A 109 -33.58 -17.94 -6.62
N ASP A 110 -34.38 -18.71 -7.33
CA ASP A 110 -33.90 -19.76 -8.25
C ASP A 110 -33.32 -19.20 -9.57
N ARG A 111 -33.42 -17.88 -9.79
CA ARG A 111 -33.06 -17.21 -11.06
C ARG A 111 -32.22 -15.95 -10.87
N MET A 112 -31.82 -15.61 -9.63
CA MET A 112 -31.02 -14.43 -9.27
C MET A 112 -29.92 -14.81 -8.29
N GLU A 113 -28.82 -14.06 -8.33
CA GLU A 113 -27.82 -14.05 -7.28
C GLU A 113 -28.11 -12.93 -6.28
N GLU A 114 -27.84 -13.17 -4.99
CA GLU A 114 -28.05 -12.18 -3.93
C GLU A 114 -27.18 -10.92 -4.14
N THR A 115 -26.09 -11.07 -4.86
CA THR A 115 -25.16 -10.01 -5.24
C THR A 115 -25.72 -8.99 -6.24
N ASP A 116 -26.86 -9.25 -6.85
CA ASP A 116 -27.50 -8.35 -7.82
C ASP A 116 -28.21 -7.15 -7.14
N ILE A 117 -28.24 -7.10 -5.81
CA ILE A 117 -28.98 -6.10 -5.01
C ILE A 117 -28.00 -5.31 -4.14
N ILE A 118 -28.20 -4.00 -4.09
CA ILE A 118 -27.39 -3.08 -3.27
C ILE A 118 -27.98 -2.92 -1.85
N GLY A 119 -29.30 -2.73 -1.75
CA GLY A 119 -30.00 -2.39 -0.50
C GLY A 119 -30.56 -3.59 0.25
N HIS A 120 -29.95 -3.98 1.39
CA HIS A 120 -30.38 -5.15 2.18
C HIS A 120 -31.17 -4.84 3.45
N PHE A 121 -31.00 -3.64 4.03
CA PHE A 121 -31.43 -3.37 5.42
C PHE A 121 -32.80 -2.67 5.56
N GLY A 122 -33.39 -2.15 4.47
CA GLY A 122 -34.66 -1.41 4.52
C GLY A 122 -34.61 -0.14 5.36
N LEU A 123 -33.43 0.44 5.57
CA LEU A 123 -33.23 1.65 6.38
C LEU A 123 -32.69 2.83 5.57
N GLY A 124 -32.13 2.61 4.38
CA GLY A 124 -31.50 3.63 3.56
C GLY A 124 -32.41 4.81 3.20
N PHE A 125 -33.68 4.55 2.91
CA PHE A 125 -34.68 5.60 2.60
C PHE A 125 -34.82 6.63 3.72
N TYR A 126 -34.78 6.19 4.98
CA TYR A 126 -34.98 7.09 6.13
C TYR A 126 -33.82 8.05 6.37
N SER A 127 -32.68 7.87 5.70
CA SER A 127 -31.57 8.85 5.69
C SER A 127 -32.04 10.21 5.11
N ALA A 128 -33.05 10.22 4.26
CA ALA A 128 -33.70 11.43 3.74
C ALA A 128 -34.12 12.43 4.85
N PHE A 129 -34.60 11.91 5.97
CA PHE A 129 -35.04 12.73 7.10
C PHE A 129 -33.88 13.32 7.94
N MET A 130 -32.64 13.00 7.63
CA MET A 130 -31.47 13.67 8.25
C MET A 130 -31.27 15.10 7.73
N VAL A 131 -31.76 15.39 6.54
CA VAL A 131 -31.51 16.64 5.81
C VAL A 131 -32.78 17.38 5.40
N SER A 132 -33.96 16.77 5.62
CA SER A 132 -35.24 17.35 5.17
C SER A 132 -36.30 17.38 6.28
N ASP A 133 -37.11 18.40 6.25
CA ASP A 133 -38.27 18.55 7.13
C ASP A 133 -39.52 17.86 6.53
N LYS A 134 -39.55 17.66 5.20
CA LYS A 134 -40.62 17.01 4.50
C LYS A 134 -40.06 16.17 3.36
N VAL A 135 -40.62 14.98 3.16
CA VAL A 135 -40.34 14.07 2.05
C VAL A 135 -41.61 13.75 1.29
N GLU A 136 -41.55 13.87 -0.03
CA GLU A 136 -42.62 13.43 -0.95
C GLU A 136 -42.09 12.30 -1.84
N ILE A 137 -42.90 11.26 -2.05
CA ILE A 137 -42.69 10.22 -3.05
C ILE A 137 -43.82 10.28 -4.06
N ASP A 138 -43.51 10.36 -5.35
CA ASP A 138 -44.43 10.22 -6.45
C ASP A 138 -44.00 9.02 -7.30
N THR A 139 -44.82 7.97 -7.36
CA THR A 139 -44.41 6.70 -7.95
C THR A 139 -45.51 6.07 -8.80
N LEU A 140 -45.10 5.38 -9.87
CA LEU A 140 -45.98 4.61 -10.74
C LEU A 140 -45.34 3.23 -11.01
N SER A 141 -46.02 2.17 -10.60
CA SER A 141 -45.60 0.79 -10.84
C SER A 141 -45.62 0.45 -12.33
N PHE A 142 -44.70 -0.49 -12.71
CA PHE A 142 -44.68 -1.09 -14.06
C PHE A 142 -45.90 -1.96 -14.36
N SER A 143 -46.65 -2.35 -13.33
CA SER A 143 -47.78 -3.27 -13.45
C SER A 143 -48.90 -2.67 -14.32
N GLU A 144 -49.45 -3.50 -15.20
CA GLU A 144 -50.52 -3.07 -16.10
C GLU A 144 -51.76 -2.63 -15.30
N GLY A 145 -52.25 -1.41 -15.55
CA GLY A 145 -53.40 -0.82 -14.84
C GLY A 145 -53.08 -0.21 -13.47
N ALA A 146 -51.78 -0.11 -13.11
CA ALA A 146 -51.38 0.58 -11.88
C ALA A 146 -51.74 2.08 -11.95
N GLU A 147 -52.24 2.63 -10.84
CA GLU A 147 -52.45 4.06 -10.67
C GLU A 147 -51.27 4.74 -10.02
N PRO A 148 -50.95 6.02 -10.38
CA PRO A 148 -49.87 6.75 -9.74
C PRO A 148 -50.21 7.05 -8.28
N VAL A 149 -49.20 6.94 -7.41
CA VAL A 149 -49.33 7.08 -5.95
C VAL A 149 -48.43 8.20 -5.47
N ARG A 150 -48.98 9.08 -4.63
CA ARG A 150 -48.21 10.10 -3.90
C ARG A 150 -48.25 9.80 -2.42
N TRP A 151 -47.04 9.80 -1.80
CA TRP A 151 -46.83 9.64 -0.38
C TRP A 151 -46.12 10.88 0.18
N ILE A 152 -46.53 11.35 1.36
CA ILE A 152 -45.96 12.52 2.03
C ILE A 152 -45.75 12.23 3.50
N SER A 153 -44.60 12.66 4.07
CA SER A 153 -44.37 12.71 5.50
C SER A 153 -43.55 13.94 5.88
N GLU A 154 -43.87 14.53 7.03
CA GLU A 154 -43.19 15.69 7.60
C GLU A 154 -42.15 15.28 8.70
N GLY A 155 -41.56 14.10 8.58
CA GLY A 155 -40.45 13.65 9.41
C GLY A 155 -40.83 13.09 10.77
N GLY A 156 -42.12 12.80 10.99
CA GLY A 156 -42.67 12.06 12.14
C GLY A 156 -43.06 10.62 11.77
N THR A 157 -43.95 10.05 12.58
CA THR A 157 -44.58 8.74 12.34
C THR A 157 -45.81 8.82 11.45
N GLU A 158 -46.28 10.05 11.12
CA GLU A 158 -47.45 10.28 10.32
C GLU A 158 -47.08 10.41 8.84
N PHE A 159 -47.95 9.84 8.00
CA PHE A 159 -47.84 9.93 6.55
C PHE A 159 -49.22 10.07 5.90
N GLU A 160 -49.27 10.56 4.67
CA GLU A 160 -50.44 10.62 3.84
C GLU A 160 -50.17 9.89 2.52
N ILE A 161 -51.12 9.02 2.09
CA ILE A 161 -51.08 8.38 0.76
C ILE A 161 -52.30 8.86 -0.01
N SER A 162 -52.08 9.35 -1.24
CA SER A 162 -53.15 9.82 -2.13
C SER A 162 -52.84 9.45 -3.58
N PRO A 163 -53.83 9.39 -4.48
CA PRO A 163 -53.57 9.27 -5.90
C PRO A 163 -52.76 10.46 -6.39
N SER A 164 -51.62 10.19 -7.04
CA SER A 164 -50.80 11.21 -7.66
C SER A 164 -51.40 11.64 -9.00
N GLY A 165 -51.41 12.94 -9.26
CA GLY A 165 -51.86 13.45 -10.57
C GLY A 165 -50.73 13.75 -11.54
N THR A 166 -49.48 13.57 -11.16
CA THR A 166 -48.32 14.12 -11.86
C THR A 166 -47.52 13.09 -12.66
N ARG A 167 -47.38 11.84 -12.16
CA ARG A 167 -46.54 10.83 -12.80
C ARG A 167 -47.32 10.04 -13.86
N THR A 168 -46.78 10.04 -15.09
CA THR A 168 -47.42 9.35 -16.24
C THR A 168 -46.58 8.18 -16.75
N THR A 169 -45.36 8.05 -16.27
CA THR A 169 -44.41 6.97 -16.65
C THR A 169 -43.98 6.21 -15.41
N ARG A 170 -43.65 4.91 -15.56
CA ARG A 170 -43.15 4.10 -14.45
C ARG A 170 -41.88 4.69 -13.81
N GLY A 171 -41.67 4.36 -12.55
CA GLY A 171 -40.51 4.78 -11.75
C GLY A 171 -40.91 5.55 -10.50
N THR A 172 -39.94 6.13 -9.82
CA THR A 172 -40.14 6.83 -8.56
C THR A 172 -39.41 8.16 -8.52
N THR A 173 -40.08 9.21 -8.09
CA THR A 173 -39.49 10.51 -7.76
C THR A 173 -39.57 10.72 -6.26
N ILE A 174 -38.43 10.90 -5.59
CA ILE A 174 -38.35 11.27 -4.18
C ILE A 174 -37.93 12.72 -4.10
N THR A 175 -38.78 13.58 -3.52
CA THR A 175 -38.52 15.01 -3.33
C THR A 175 -38.28 15.29 -1.86
N LEU A 176 -37.14 15.85 -1.54
CA LEU A 176 -36.73 16.29 -0.21
C LEU A 176 -36.86 17.81 -0.11
N PHE A 177 -37.63 18.30 0.84
CA PHE A 177 -37.69 19.72 1.21
C PHE A 177 -36.65 19.93 2.32
N LEU A 178 -35.54 20.54 1.97
CA LEU A 178 -34.36 20.60 2.83
C LEU A 178 -34.58 21.48 4.06
N ALA A 179 -34.10 21.02 5.21
CA ALA A 179 -34.06 21.79 6.44
C ALA A 179 -33.03 22.93 6.34
N GLU A 180 -33.19 23.97 7.15
CA GLU A 180 -32.31 25.16 7.12
C GLU A 180 -30.84 24.83 7.34
N ASP A 181 -30.56 23.83 8.16
CA ASP A 181 -29.19 23.37 8.46
C ASP A 181 -28.58 22.44 7.40
N SER A 182 -29.25 22.28 6.26
CA SER A 182 -28.90 21.36 5.19
C SER A 182 -28.96 22.03 3.79
N GLU A 183 -28.96 23.37 3.74
CA GLU A 183 -28.97 24.13 2.48
C GLU A 183 -27.69 23.96 1.64
N GLU A 184 -26.61 23.44 2.22
CA GLU A 184 -25.37 23.06 1.49
C GLU A 184 -25.64 22.10 0.34
N PHE A 185 -26.64 21.22 0.46
CA PHE A 185 -27.03 20.27 -0.58
C PHE A 185 -27.82 20.92 -1.75
N LEU A 186 -28.06 22.23 -1.73
CA LEU A 186 -28.53 23.00 -2.88
C LEU A 186 -27.39 23.48 -3.79
N ASP A 187 -26.14 23.29 -3.38
CA ASP A 187 -24.99 23.57 -4.22
C ASP A 187 -24.70 22.41 -5.17
N GLU A 188 -24.83 22.69 -6.48
CA GLU A 188 -24.62 21.66 -7.53
C GLU A 188 -23.24 21.03 -7.48
N TYR A 189 -22.19 21.84 -7.19
CA TYR A 189 -20.83 21.34 -7.13
C TYR A 189 -20.64 20.39 -5.95
N HIS A 190 -21.20 20.72 -4.80
CA HIS A 190 -21.17 19.88 -3.61
C HIS A 190 -21.87 18.53 -3.86
N VAL A 191 -23.07 18.53 -4.41
CA VAL A 191 -23.81 17.30 -4.77
C VAL A 191 -23.05 16.45 -5.79
N ARG A 192 -22.48 17.08 -6.84
CA ARG A 192 -21.64 16.36 -7.82
C ARG A 192 -20.41 15.73 -7.17
N SER A 193 -19.79 16.40 -6.20
CA SER A 193 -18.63 15.86 -5.48
C SER A 193 -18.99 14.62 -4.65
N ILE A 194 -20.15 14.62 -3.99
CA ILE A 194 -20.67 13.49 -3.21
C ILE A 194 -21.00 12.31 -4.12
N ILE A 195 -21.67 12.57 -5.25
CA ILE A 195 -21.98 11.53 -6.24
C ILE A 195 -20.68 10.91 -6.79
N ASN A 196 -19.70 11.74 -7.11
CA ASN A 196 -18.40 11.26 -7.56
C ASN A 196 -17.66 10.46 -6.49
N LYS A 197 -17.84 10.78 -5.21
CA LYS A 197 -17.23 10.03 -4.11
C LYS A 197 -17.85 8.64 -3.95
N TYR A 198 -19.18 8.56 -3.88
CA TYR A 198 -19.87 7.34 -3.49
C TYR A 198 -20.45 6.52 -4.65
N CYS A 199 -20.78 7.17 -5.77
CA CYS A 199 -21.60 6.60 -6.84
C CYS A 199 -20.88 6.52 -8.19
N SER A 200 -19.57 6.79 -8.26
CA SER A 200 -18.80 6.85 -9.52
C SER A 200 -18.90 5.62 -10.41
N PHE A 201 -19.26 4.47 -9.86
CA PHE A 201 -19.25 3.20 -10.59
C PHE A 201 -20.57 2.44 -10.52
N LEU A 202 -21.63 3.07 -10.07
CA LEU A 202 -22.96 2.44 -10.02
C LEU A 202 -23.44 2.01 -11.42
N PRO A 203 -24.25 0.92 -11.54
CA PRO A 203 -24.58 0.29 -12.82
C PRO A 203 -25.70 1.00 -13.60
N VAL A 204 -26.15 2.16 -13.14
CA VAL A 204 -27.19 2.98 -13.78
C VAL A 204 -26.64 4.39 -13.99
N GLU A 205 -26.88 4.96 -15.17
CA GLU A 205 -26.43 6.32 -15.50
C GLU A 205 -27.03 7.36 -14.55
N ILE A 206 -26.20 8.24 -13.99
CA ILE A 206 -26.59 9.28 -13.03
C ILE A 206 -26.35 10.66 -13.63
N TYR A 207 -27.37 11.48 -13.60
CA TYR A 207 -27.37 12.86 -14.11
C TYR A 207 -27.70 13.84 -12.97
N VAL A 208 -27.16 15.06 -13.04
CA VAL A 208 -27.48 16.15 -12.10
C VAL A 208 -27.97 17.34 -12.89
N GLU A 209 -29.16 17.79 -12.58
CA GLU A 209 -29.81 18.93 -13.23
C GLU A 209 -30.12 20.06 -12.23
N ASN A 210 -30.04 21.30 -12.68
CA ASN A 210 -30.44 22.45 -11.89
C ASN A 210 -31.74 23.01 -12.48
N GLU A 211 -32.88 22.85 -11.75
CA GLU A 211 -34.22 23.28 -12.21
C GLU A 211 -34.34 24.81 -12.31
N ASP A 212 -33.47 25.57 -11.64
CA ASP A 212 -33.51 27.03 -11.63
C ASP A 212 -32.73 27.67 -12.80
N LYS A 213 -32.01 26.87 -13.59
CA LYS A 213 -31.35 27.35 -14.82
C LYS A 213 -32.36 27.60 -15.91
N GLU A 214 -32.65 28.86 -16.19
CA GLU A 214 -33.39 29.27 -17.38
C GLU A 214 -32.47 29.09 -18.62
N LEU A 215 -32.90 28.28 -19.58
CA LEU A 215 -32.26 28.21 -20.89
C LEU A 215 -32.43 29.56 -21.58
N LYS A 216 -31.37 30.22 -21.96
CA LYS A 216 -31.46 31.43 -22.76
C LYS A 216 -32.06 31.10 -24.12
N GLU A 217 -32.92 32.00 -24.65
CA GLU A 217 -33.53 31.83 -25.96
C GLU A 217 -32.41 31.55 -27.01
N GLY A 218 -32.40 30.33 -27.59
CA GLY A 218 -31.43 29.90 -28.61
C GLY A 218 -30.33 28.98 -28.10
N GLU A 219 -30.22 28.65 -26.81
CA GLU A 219 -29.31 27.60 -26.32
C GLU A 219 -29.99 26.23 -26.48
N GLU A 220 -29.42 25.35 -27.28
CA GLU A 220 -29.80 23.93 -27.31
C GLU A 220 -29.38 23.28 -25.98
N LYS A 221 -30.28 22.49 -25.37
CA LYS A 221 -29.96 21.70 -24.18
C LYS A 221 -28.83 20.74 -24.53
N VAL A 222 -27.62 21.06 -24.10
CA VAL A 222 -26.47 20.16 -24.28
C VAL A 222 -26.81 18.87 -23.54
N GLU A 223 -26.76 17.75 -24.24
CA GLU A 223 -26.94 16.42 -23.61
C GLU A 223 -25.84 16.24 -22.58
N GLU A 224 -26.17 16.33 -21.30
CA GLU A 224 -25.18 16.13 -20.24
C GLU A 224 -24.70 14.66 -20.26
N LYS A 225 -23.41 14.46 -20.07
CA LYS A 225 -22.85 13.12 -19.92
C LYS A 225 -23.15 12.61 -18.50
N PRO A 226 -23.36 11.29 -18.33
CA PRO A 226 -23.51 10.73 -16.99
C PRO A 226 -22.25 10.99 -16.14
N LEU A 227 -22.46 11.21 -14.83
CA LEU A 227 -21.38 11.47 -13.89
C LEU A 227 -20.59 10.22 -13.53
N ASN A 228 -21.18 9.07 -13.66
CA ASN A 228 -20.61 7.78 -13.29
C ASN A 228 -20.21 6.96 -14.52
N ASP A 229 -19.40 5.93 -14.25
CA ASP A 229 -18.99 4.92 -15.22
C ASP A 229 -19.71 3.61 -14.90
N THR A 230 -20.71 3.26 -15.70
CA THR A 230 -21.54 2.07 -15.46
C THR A 230 -20.86 0.75 -15.78
N ASN A 231 -19.69 0.78 -16.41
CA ASN A 231 -18.93 -0.39 -16.80
C ASN A 231 -17.46 -0.26 -16.38
N PRO A 232 -17.16 -0.19 -15.07
CA PRO A 232 -15.81 -0.01 -14.60
C PRO A 232 -14.88 -1.14 -15.05
N LEU A 233 -13.60 -0.78 -15.27
CA LEU A 233 -12.61 -1.68 -15.87
C LEU A 233 -12.47 -3.02 -15.14
N TRP A 234 -12.63 -3.05 -13.82
CA TRP A 234 -12.51 -4.30 -13.02
C TRP A 234 -13.62 -5.32 -13.25
N LEU A 235 -14.73 -4.95 -13.93
CA LEU A 235 -15.77 -5.89 -14.33
C LEU A 235 -15.47 -6.60 -15.63
N LYS A 236 -14.57 -6.05 -16.46
CA LYS A 236 -14.12 -6.71 -17.68
C LYS A 236 -13.27 -7.94 -17.35
N SER A 237 -13.28 -8.92 -18.25
CA SER A 237 -12.28 -9.99 -18.18
C SER A 237 -10.87 -9.43 -18.39
N PRO A 238 -9.86 -9.85 -17.60
CA PRO A 238 -8.48 -9.40 -17.77
C PRO A 238 -7.92 -9.61 -19.20
N LYS A 239 -8.45 -10.58 -19.93
CA LYS A 239 -8.04 -10.90 -21.30
C LYS A 239 -8.54 -9.89 -22.33
N ASP A 240 -9.61 -9.17 -21.98
CA ASP A 240 -10.27 -8.21 -22.86
C ASP A 240 -9.84 -6.76 -22.55
N CYS A 241 -8.91 -6.57 -21.61
CA CYS A 241 -8.36 -5.28 -21.23
C CYS A 241 -6.99 -5.05 -21.87
N THR A 242 -6.76 -3.83 -22.33
CA THR A 242 -5.47 -3.36 -22.85
C THR A 242 -4.67 -2.65 -21.77
N ASP A 243 -3.35 -2.58 -21.91
CA ASP A 243 -2.47 -1.86 -20.99
C ASP A 243 -2.83 -0.38 -20.88
N GLU A 244 -3.28 0.23 -21.99
CA GLU A 244 -3.69 1.63 -22.01
C GLU A 244 -4.96 1.87 -21.21
N GLU A 245 -5.95 0.96 -21.27
CA GLU A 245 -7.15 1.04 -20.43
C GLU A 245 -6.81 0.97 -18.94
N TYR A 246 -5.84 0.14 -18.54
CA TYR A 246 -5.37 0.09 -17.15
C TYR A 246 -4.72 1.41 -16.70
N LYS A 247 -3.89 2.02 -17.53
CA LYS A 247 -3.22 3.28 -17.24
C LYS A 247 -4.20 4.46 -17.20
N GLU A 248 -5.15 4.52 -18.14
CA GLU A 248 -6.21 5.53 -18.13
C GLU A 248 -7.11 5.41 -16.90
N PHE A 249 -7.49 4.18 -16.54
CA PHE A 249 -8.27 3.92 -15.34
C PHE A 249 -7.52 4.35 -14.08
N TYR A 250 -6.21 4.05 -13.98
CA TYR A 250 -5.37 4.49 -12.86
C TYR A 250 -5.36 6.02 -12.74
N ARG A 251 -5.09 6.74 -13.84
CA ARG A 251 -5.08 8.20 -13.88
C ARG A 251 -6.42 8.80 -13.47
N LYS A 252 -7.52 8.24 -13.98
CA LYS A 252 -8.89 8.68 -13.70
C LYS A 252 -9.27 8.51 -12.22
N VAL A 253 -9.01 7.33 -11.65
CA VAL A 253 -9.48 6.98 -10.30
C VAL A 253 -8.68 7.69 -9.20
N PHE A 254 -7.37 7.85 -9.41
CA PHE A 254 -6.46 8.41 -8.40
C PHE A 254 -6.10 9.86 -8.67
N ASN A 255 -6.56 10.44 -9.78
CA ASN A 255 -6.27 11.81 -10.20
C ASN A 255 -4.77 12.12 -10.20
N VAL A 256 -3.97 11.23 -10.80
CA VAL A 256 -2.52 11.30 -10.91
C VAL A 256 -2.11 11.33 -12.38
N TYR A 257 -0.93 11.89 -12.64
CA TYR A 257 -0.35 11.93 -13.99
C TYR A 257 0.67 10.81 -14.21
N ASP A 258 1.18 10.23 -13.13
CA ASP A 258 2.17 9.16 -13.17
C ASP A 258 1.56 7.85 -13.68
N GLU A 259 2.40 7.01 -14.26
CA GLU A 259 2.01 5.66 -14.66
C GLU A 259 2.39 4.64 -13.59
N PRO A 260 1.56 3.61 -13.37
CA PRO A 260 1.93 2.50 -12.50
C PRO A 260 3.01 1.64 -13.15
N LEU A 261 3.86 1.00 -12.34
CA LEU A 261 4.86 0.05 -12.81
C LEU A 261 4.21 -1.17 -13.47
N PHE A 262 3.24 -1.74 -12.76
CA PHE A 262 2.39 -2.84 -13.22
C PHE A 262 1.14 -2.92 -12.36
N TRP A 263 0.24 -3.86 -12.70
CA TRP A 263 -1.02 -4.07 -11.99
C TRP A 263 -1.37 -5.54 -11.84
N ILE A 264 -2.29 -5.79 -10.93
CA ILE A 264 -2.90 -7.09 -10.69
C ILE A 264 -4.39 -6.93 -10.85
N HIS A 265 -4.97 -7.55 -11.88
CA HIS A 265 -6.42 -7.62 -12.05
C HIS A 265 -6.95 -8.83 -11.28
N LEU A 266 -7.73 -8.56 -10.25
CA LEU A 266 -8.40 -9.56 -9.42
C LEU A 266 -9.75 -9.90 -10.06
N ASN A 267 -9.99 -11.19 -10.28
CA ASN A 267 -11.27 -11.72 -10.72
C ASN A 267 -11.44 -13.11 -10.11
N VAL A 268 -12.22 -13.17 -9.04
CA VAL A 268 -12.42 -14.37 -8.22
C VAL A 268 -13.91 -14.51 -7.97
N ASP A 269 -14.46 -15.67 -8.34
CA ASP A 269 -15.89 -15.99 -8.18
C ASP A 269 -16.14 -17.01 -7.05
N TYR A 270 -15.08 -17.67 -6.54
CA TYR A 270 -15.18 -18.66 -5.46
C TYR A 270 -13.89 -18.66 -4.61
N PRO A 271 -13.94 -18.76 -3.29
CA PRO A 271 -15.11 -18.96 -2.40
C PRO A 271 -15.90 -17.69 -2.06
N PHE A 272 -15.56 -16.57 -2.63
CA PHE A 272 -16.24 -15.27 -2.50
C PHE A 272 -16.06 -14.48 -3.80
N ASN A 273 -16.99 -13.57 -4.07
CA ASN A 273 -16.89 -12.65 -5.19
C ASN A 273 -15.92 -11.53 -4.87
N LEU A 274 -14.80 -11.46 -5.58
CA LEU A 274 -13.77 -10.44 -5.41
C LEU A 274 -13.29 -9.99 -6.79
N LYS A 275 -13.58 -8.76 -7.14
CA LYS A 275 -13.10 -8.12 -8.36
C LYS A 275 -12.30 -6.88 -8.00
N GLY A 276 -11.36 -6.49 -8.85
CA GLY A 276 -10.59 -5.30 -8.55
C GLY A 276 -9.29 -5.19 -9.34
N ILE A 277 -8.62 -4.07 -9.19
CA ILE A 277 -7.31 -3.83 -9.81
C ILE A 277 -6.41 -3.19 -8.75
N LEU A 278 -5.29 -3.84 -8.47
CA LEU A 278 -4.24 -3.31 -7.62
C LEU A 278 -3.08 -2.83 -8.48
N TYR A 279 -2.60 -1.62 -8.23
CA TYR A 279 -1.50 -0.98 -8.94
C TYR A 279 -0.29 -0.82 -8.04
N PHE A 280 0.87 -1.13 -8.57
CA PHE A 280 2.16 -0.82 -7.96
C PHE A 280 2.60 0.56 -8.45
N PRO A 281 2.56 1.61 -7.61
CA PRO A 281 3.01 2.94 -8.01
C PRO A 281 4.54 2.99 -8.09
N LYS A 282 5.07 3.90 -8.88
CA LYS A 282 6.48 4.25 -8.84
C LYS A 282 6.75 5.08 -7.57
N LEU A 283 7.77 4.72 -6.81
CA LEU A 283 8.23 5.48 -5.66
C LEU A 283 9.29 6.49 -6.11
N ASN A 284 9.08 7.77 -5.79
CA ASN A 284 10.06 8.81 -6.13
C ASN A 284 11.15 8.95 -5.05
N ASN A 285 10.84 8.60 -3.80
CA ASN A 285 11.76 8.63 -2.65
C ASN A 285 11.41 7.53 -1.64
N GLU A 286 12.39 6.94 -0.96
CA GLU A 286 12.19 5.98 0.15
C GLU A 286 11.43 6.58 1.35
N PHE A 287 11.47 7.90 1.51
CA PHE A 287 10.80 8.65 2.58
C PHE A 287 9.44 9.18 2.17
N GLU A 288 9.06 9.06 0.91
CA GLU A 288 7.70 9.34 0.49
C GLU A 288 6.84 8.25 1.10
N LEU A 289 6.23 8.57 2.25
CA LEU A 289 5.08 7.84 2.76
C LEU A 289 3.98 8.02 1.71
N VAL A 290 4.08 7.26 0.63
CA VAL A 290 3.00 7.11 -0.32
C VAL A 290 1.91 6.43 0.48
N GLU A 291 1.02 7.24 1.05
CA GLU A 291 -0.26 6.71 1.49
C GLU A 291 -0.91 6.10 0.25
N GLY A 292 -0.71 4.82 0.10
CA GLY A 292 -1.42 4.04 -0.89
C GLY A 292 -2.91 4.28 -0.66
N LYS A 293 -3.67 4.20 -1.71
CA LYS A 293 -5.11 4.41 -1.66
C LYS A 293 -5.81 3.23 -2.30
N VAL A 294 -6.18 2.24 -1.48
CA VAL A 294 -7.02 1.13 -1.93
C VAL A 294 -8.46 1.43 -1.56
N LYS A 295 -9.27 1.71 -2.58
CA LYS A 295 -10.69 2.02 -2.46
C LYS A 295 -11.49 0.72 -2.41
N LEU A 296 -12.30 0.56 -1.37
CA LEU A 296 -13.18 -0.59 -1.21
C LEU A 296 -14.59 -0.24 -1.68
N TYR A 297 -15.14 -1.11 -2.50
CA TYR A 297 -16.50 -1.09 -2.99
C TYR A 297 -17.25 -2.36 -2.56
N ASN A 298 -18.55 -2.27 -2.49
CA ASN A 298 -19.46 -3.39 -2.33
C ASN A 298 -20.62 -3.19 -3.32
N ASN A 299 -20.74 -4.08 -4.29
CA ASN A 299 -21.68 -3.89 -5.41
C ASN A 299 -21.50 -2.53 -6.09
N GLN A 300 -20.27 -2.14 -6.40
CA GLN A 300 -19.90 -0.88 -7.07
C GLN A 300 -20.21 0.39 -6.24
N VAL A 301 -20.72 0.25 -5.02
CA VAL A 301 -20.92 1.35 -4.07
C VAL A 301 -19.65 1.55 -3.25
N PHE A 302 -19.13 2.77 -3.21
CA PHE A 302 -17.95 3.08 -2.39
C PHE A 302 -18.26 2.91 -0.89
N VAL A 303 -17.39 2.18 -0.21
CA VAL A 303 -17.47 1.91 1.24
C VAL A 303 -16.49 2.80 1.99
N ALA A 304 -15.20 2.62 1.75
CA ALA A 304 -14.14 3.39 2.40
C ALA A 304 -12.80 3.21 1.69
N ASP A 305 -11.82 4.02 2.10
CA ASP A 305 -10.42 3.88 1.69
C ASP A 305 -9.62 3.11 2.76
N ASN A 306 -8.64 2.30 2.34
CA ASN A 306 -7.59 1.70 3.18
C ASN A 306 -8.10 0.92 4.42
N ILE A 307 -9.11 0.09 4.25
CA ILE A 307 -9.64 -0.73 5.34
C ILE A 307 -8.62 -1.84 5.70
N LYS A 308 -7.96 -1.68 6.85
CA LYS A 308 -6.89 -2.58 7.34
C LYS A 308 -7.34 -4.01 7.58
N GLU A 309 -8.60 -4.21 7.86
CA GLU A 309 -9.20 -5.53 8.07
C GLU A 309 -9.19 -6.37 6.78
N VAL A 310 -9.39 -5.74 5.63
CA VAL A 310 -9.42 -6.39 4.31
C VAL A 310 -8.05 -6.35 3.64
N ILE A 311 -7.38 -5.18 3.73
CA ILE A 311 -6.12 -4.93 3.05
C ILE A 311 -4.97 -5.06 4.06
N PRO A 312 -4.09 -6.06 3.93
CA PRO A 312 -2.90 -6.16 4.77
C PRO A 312 -2.08 -4.88 4.80
N GLU A 313 -1.53 -4.54 5.95
CA GLU A 313 -0.83 -3.27 6.19
C GLU A 313 0.24 -2.96 5.11
N PHE A 314 0.99 -3.97 4.69
CA PHE A 314 2.04 -3.80 3.68
C PHE A 314 1.50 -3.52 2.26
N LEU A 315 0.25 -3.90 1.98
CA LEU A 315 -0.42 -3.60 0.71
C LEU A 315 -1.10 -2.22 0.72
N LEU A 316 -1.19 -1.55 1.87
CA LEU A 316 -1.71 -0.18 1.96
C LEU A 316 -0.82 0.85 1.25
N LEU A 317 0.40 0.46 0.86
CA LEU A 317 1.27 1.27 0.02
C LEU A 317 0.87 1.22 -1.47
N LEU A 318 0.01 0.28 -1.86
CA LEU A 318 -0.51 0.18 -3.22
C LEU A 318 -1.66 1.16 -3.45
N LYS A 319 -1.93 1.47 -4.72
CA LYS A 319 -3.17 2.10 -5.16
C LYS A 319 -4.06 1.04 -5.79
N GLY A 320 -5.38 1.14 -5.60
CA GLY A 320 -6.25 0.12 -6.19
C GLY A 320 -7.72 0.34 -5.92
N VAL A 321 -8.50 -0.51 -6.55
CA VAL A 321 -9.93 -0.67 -6.30
C VAL A 321 -10.20 -2.14 -6.03
N ILE A 322 -11.02 -2.41 -5.04
CA ILE A 322 -11.50 -3.75 -4.70
C ILE A 322 -13.02 -3.66 -4.55
N ASP A 323 -13.74 -4.50 -5.26
CA ASP A 323 -15.17 -4.67 -5.16
C ASP A 323 -15.46 -6.09 -4.67
N CYS A 324 -16.10 -6.19 -3.51
CA CYS A 324 -16.42 -7.48 -2.89
C CYS A 324 -17.83 -7.43 -2.28
N PRO A 325 -18.82 -7.96 -3.00
CA PRO A 325 -20.22 -8.04 -2.52
C PRO A 325 -20.39 -8.83 -1.22
N ASP A 326 -19.55 -9.87 -1.02
CA ASP A 326 -19.65 -10.78 0.13
C ASP A 326 -19.08 -10.20 1.44
N LEU A 327 -18.64 -8.93 1.44
CA LEU A 327 -18.15 -8.29 2.65
C LEU A 327 -19.27 -8.04 3.65
N PRO A 328 -19.12 -8.48 4.90
CA PRO A 328 -20.09 -8.23 5.96
C PRO A 328 -20.02 -6.77 6.43
N LEU A 329 -20.88 -5.94 5.86
CA LEU A 329 -20.99 -4.53 6.20
C LEU A 329 -22.01 -4.32 7.33
N ASN A 330 -21.80 -3.28 8.15
CA ASN A 330 -22.83 -2.80 9.05
C ASN A 330 -23.93 -2.05 8.25
N VAL A 331 -25.01 -1.66 8.91
CA VAL A 331 -26.13 -0.97 8.30
C VAL A 331 -25.74 0.32 7.58
N SER A 332 -24.81 1.09 8.16
CA SER A 332 -24.30 2.33 7.55
C SER A 332 -23.23 2.09 6.48
N ARG A 333 -22.84 0.86 6.20
CA ARG A 333 -21.74 0.46 5.31
C ARG A 333 -20.40 1.16 5.62
N SER A 334 -20.27 1.73 6.81
CA SER A 334 -19.07 2.48 7.23
C SER A 334 -18.02 1.60 7.87
N PHE A 335 -18.39 0.42 8.39
CA PHE A 335 -17.52 -0.48 9.10
C PHE A 335 -17.78 -1.93 8.73
N LEU A 336 -16.71 -2.71 8.67
CA LEU A 336 -16.76 -4.17 8.56
C LEU A 336 -17.05 -4.79 9.93
N GLN A 337 -17.90 -5.80 9.94
CA GLN A 337 -17.95 -6.69 11.09
C GLN A 337 -16.70 -7.57 11.05
N ASN A 338 -16.00 -7.67 12.19
CA ASN A 338 -14.78 -8.48 12.29
C ASN A 338 -15.13 -9.95 12.15
N ASP A 339 -15.05 -10.48 10.92
CA ASP A 339 -15.46 -11.83 10.57
C ASP A 339 -14.29 -12.64 10.03
N ARG A 340 -14.42 -13.98 10.16
CA ARG A 340 -13.49 -14.97 9.58
C ARG A 340 -13.36 -14.84 8.05
N ASP A 341 -14.42 -14.38 7.38
CA ASP A 341 -14.44 -14.25 5.93
C ASP A 341 -13.60 -13.07 5.46
N VAL A 342 -13.58 -11.95 6.19
CA VAL A 342 -12.66 -10.83 5.94
C VAL A 342 -11.20 -11.29 5.95
N SER A 343 -10.82 -12.11 6.94
CA SER A 343 -9.45 -12.67 7.01
C SER A 343 -9.12 -13.61 5.84
N LYS A 344 -10.11 -14.35 5.31
CA LYS A 344 -9.91 -15.21 4.12
C LYS A 344 -9.69 -14.36 2.86
N ILE A 345 -10.45 -13.28 2.69
CA ILE A 345 -10.31 -12.34 1.58
C ILE A 345 -8.91 -11.72 1.61
N SER A 346 -8.49 -11.22 2.76
CA SER A 346 -7.15 -10.65 2.97
C SER A 346 -6.04 -11.62 2.57
N LYS A 347 -6.10 -12.86 3.05
CA LYS A 347 -5.14 -13.92 2.68
C LYS A 347 -5.14 -14.24 1.18
N HIS A 348 -6.31 -14.19 0.55
CA HIS A 348 -6.42 -14.42 -0.89
C HIS A 348 -5.75 -13.31 -1.70
N ILE A 349 -5.94 -12.05 -1.30
CA ILE A 349 -5.27 -10.90 -1.91
C ILE A 349 -3.75 -11.06 -1.80
N VAL A 350 -3.23 -11.37 -0.62
CA VAL A 350 -1.80 -11.66 -0.40
C VAL A 350 -1.28 -12.74 -1.33
N LYS A 351 -2.05 -13.83 -1.48
CA LYS A 351 -1.69 -14.91 -2.39
C LYS A 351 -1.62 -14.43 -3.85
N LYS A 352 -2.60 -13.66 -4.32
CA LYS A 352 -2.63 -13.14 -5.69
C LYS A 352 -1.46 -12.19 -5.97
N VAL A 353 -1.09 -11.35 -4.99
CA VAL A 353 0.11 -10.50 -5.09
C VAL A 353 1.37 -11.35 -5.23
N ALA A 354 1.55 -12.34 -4.36
CA ALA A 354 2.69 -13.26 -4.43
C ALA A 354 2.75 -14.03 -5.77
N ASP A 355 1.61 -14.53 -6.25
CA ASP A 355 1.51 -15.25 -7.54
C ASP A 355 1.90 -14.35 -8.73
N LYS A 356 1.52 -13.06 -8.70
CA LYS A 356 1.91 -12.10 -9.76
C LYS A 356 3.41 -11.82 -9.74
N LEU A 357 4.00 -11.57 -8.56
CA LEU A 357 5.44 -11.35 -8.41
C LEU A 357 6.23 -12.58 -8.92
N LYS A 358 5.80 -13.79 -8.52
CA LYS A 358 6.35 -15.05 -9.03
C LYS A 358 6.27 -15.14 -10.55
N SER A 359 5.11 -14.81 -11.12
CA SER A 359 4.90 -14.87 -12.57
C SER A 359 5.80 -13.88 -13.31
N LEU A 360 5.92 -12.65 -12.83
CA LEU A 360 6.82 -11.65 -13.41
C LEU A 360 8.28 -12.12 -13.35
N CYS A 361 8.74 -12.58 -12.19
CA CYS A 361 10.11 -13.06 -12.03
C CYS A 361 10.46 -14.26 -12.94
N LYS A 362 9.49 -15.17 -13.19
CA LYS A 362 9.73 -16.37 -14.00
C LYS A 362 9.56 -16.14 -15.50
N ASN A 363 8.57 -15.36 -15.90
CA ASN A 363 8.17 -15.24 -17.31
C ASN A 363 8.70 -13.97 -17.98
N ASN A 364 9.05 -12.95 -17.18
CA ASN A 364 9.55 -11.66 -17.68
C ASN A 364 10.62 -11.09 -16.72
N ARG A 365 11.71 -11.84 -16.59
CA ARG A 365 12.80 -11.54 -15.65
C ARG A 365 13.40 -10.15 -15.86
N GLU A 366 13.63 -9.74 -17.10
CA GLU A 366 14.22 -8.44 -17.41
C GLU A 366 13.34 -7.26 -16.95
N GLU A 367 12.03 -7.39 -17.11
CA GLU A 367 11.08 -6.37 -16.65
C GLU A 367 10.98 -6.36 -15.12
N TYR A 368 10.98 -7.54 -14.50
CA TYR A 368 10.98 -7.67 -13.05
C TYR A 368 12.21 -7.01 -12.41
N GLU A 369 13.39 -7.18 -13.01
CA GLU A 369 14.63 -6.53 -12.57
C GLU A 369 14.57 -5.01 -12.71
N LYS A 370 13.96 -4.48 -13.78
CA LYS A 370 13.76 -3.03 -13.94
C LYS A 370 12.88 -2.41 -12.87
N PHE A 371 11.89 -3.17 -12.39
CA PHE A 371 10.97 -2.71 -11.35
C PHE A 371 11.51 -2.96 -9.94
N TRP A 372 12.55 -3.80 -9.80
CA TRP A 372 12.99 -4.27 -8.50
C TRP A 372 13.37 -3.15 -7.53
N ASP A 373 14.11 -2.17 -7.97
CA ASP A 373 14.55 -1.05 -7.14
C ASP A 373 13.34 -0.25 -6.58
N ASP A 374 12.24 -0.16 -7.33
CA ASP A 374 11.02 0.51 -6.91
C ASP A 374 10.15 -0.37 -5.99
N ILE A 375 10.13 -1.70 -6.17
CA ILE A 375 9.20 -2.61 -5.46
C ILE A 375 9.83 -3.33 -4.26
N GLN A 376 11.15 -3.37 -4.14
CA GLN A 376 11.84 -4.14 -3.10
C GLN A 376 11.40 -3.74 -1.68
N ILE A 377 11.13 -2.45 -1.43
CA ILE A 377 10.69 -1.95 -0.13
C ILE A 377 9.34 -2.56 0.25
N PHE A 378 8.37 -2.61 -0.69
CA PHE A 378 7.06 -3.24 -0.49
C PHE A 378 7.20 -4.72 -0.16
N ILE A 379 8.08 -5.42 -0.91
CA ILE A 379 8.27 -6.86 -0.75
C ILE A 379 8.96 -7.15 0.58
N LYS A 380 10.04 -6.44 0.91
CA LYS A 380 10.76 -6.60 2.18
C LYS A 380 9.87 -6.28 3.38
N PHE A 381 9.10 -5.19 3.30
CA PHE A 381 8.14 -4.83 4.35
C PHE A 381 7.04 -5.89 4.51
N GLY A 382 6.52 -6.41 3.39
CA GLY A 382 5.57 -7.51 3.39
C GLY A 382 6.09 -8.76 4.06
N CYS A 383 7.33 -9.14 3.77
CA CYS A 383 8.00 -10.30 4.41
C CYS A 383 8.16 -10.11 5.92
N LEU A 384 8.47 -8.90 6.37
CA LEU A 384 8.60 -8.57 7.79
C LEU A 384 7.27 -8.61 8.55
N LYS A 385 6.16 -8.33 7.86
CA LYS A 385 4.81 -8.28 8.45
C LYS A 385 4.03 -9.59 8.34
N ASP A 386 4.26 -10.37 7.31
CA ASP A 386 3.53 -11.62 7.03
C ASP A 386 4.48 -12.75 6.61
N GLU A 387 4.72 -13.66 7.54
CA GLU A 387 5.57 -14.84 7.29
C GLU A 387 5.03 -15.72 6.16
N SER A 388 3.71 -15.80 5.99
CA SER A 388 3.11 -16.59 4.91
C SER A 388 3.35 -15.97 3.53
N PHE A 389 3.50 -14.64 3.48
CA PHE A 389 3.92 -13.94 2.28
C PHE A 389 5.39 -14.24 1.97
N TYR A 390 6.27 -14.15 2.98
CA TYR A 390 7.69 -14.51 2.83
C TYR A 390 7.86 -15.91 2.21
N GLU A 391 7.21 -16.93 2.76
CA GLU A 391 7.29 -18.31 2.25
C GLU A 391 6.86 -18.46 0.77
N LYS A 392 6.04 -17.52 0.27
CA LYS A 392 5.60 -17.55 -1.13
C LYS A 392 6.52 -16.78 -2.08
N VAL A 393 7.27 -15.78 -1.55
CA VAL A 393 8.06 -14.87 -2.39
C VAL A 393 9.57 -15.02 -2.21
N LYS A 394 10.06 -15.74 -1.19
CA LYS A 394 11.48 -15.83 -0.84
C LYS A 394 12.41 -16.20 -2.00
N ASP A 395 11.98 -17.10 -2.89
CA ASP A 395 12.75 -17.52 -4.07
C ASP A 395 12.75 -16.48 -5.20
N TYR A 396 11.99 -15.39 -5.05
CA TYR A 396 11.82 -14.33 -6.04
C TYR A 396 12.31 -12.97 -5.52
N ILE A 397 12.86 -12.92 -4.32
CA ILE A 397 13.53 -11.75 -3.77
C ILE A 397 14.89 -11.61 -4.46
N LEU A 398 15.14 -10.42 -5.01
CA LEU A 398 16.38 -10.14 -5.71
C LEU A 398 17.32 -9.32 -4.84
N TYR A 399 18.57 -9.52 -5.07
CA TYR A 399 19.67 -8.78 -4.47
C TYR A 399 20.55 -8.27 -5.61
N LYS A 400 20.90 -6.99 -5.58
CA LYS A 400 21.82 -6.40 -6.55
C LYS A 400 23.25 -6.69 -6.10
N ASP A 401 24.05 -7.33 -6.93
CA ASP A 401 25.44 -7.66 -6.60
C ASP A 401 26.38 -6.47 -6.90
N ILE A 402 27.68 -6.66 -6.55
CA ILE A 402 28.72 -5.64 -6.77
C ILE A 402 28.97 -5.29 -8.24
N ASP A 403 28.50 -6.12 -9.16
CA ASP A 403 28.58 -5.87 -10.61
C ASP A 403 27.29 -5.27 -11.16
N GLY A 404 26.29 -5.02 -10.30
CA GLY A 404 25.00 -4.46 -10.65
C GLY A 404 24.01 -5.48 -11.22
N LYS A 405 24.27 -6.78 -11.11
CA LYS A 405 23.38 -7.85 -11.54
C LYS A 405 22.41 -8.22 -10.44
N TYR A 406 21.20 -8.62 -10.82
CA TYR A 406 20.20 -9.09 -9.86
C TYR A 406 20.25 -10.61 -9.72
N ILE A 407 20.48 -11.09 -8.51
CA ILE A 407 20.58 -12.50 -8.15
C ILE A 407 19.65 -12.83 -6.99
N THR A 408 19.25 -14.09 -6.85
CA THR A 408 18.51 -14.56 -5.67
C THR A 408 19.49 -14.94 -4.53
N LEU A 409 18.98 -15.09 -3.32
CA LEU A 409 19.79 -15.58 -2.20
C LEU A 409 20.38 -16.97 -2.49
N THR A 410 19.59 -17.83 -3.11
CA THR A 410 20.02 -19.18 -3.50
C THR A 410 21.18 -19.11 -4.51
N ASP A 411 21.05 -18.29 -5.56
CA ASP A 411 22.11 -18.12 -6.58
C ASP A 411 23.40 -17.59 -5.94
N TYR A 412 23.27 -16.63 -4.99
CA TYR A 412 24.43 -16.10 -4.27
C TYR A 412 25.13 -17.19 -3.46
N LEU A 413 24.38 -17.95 -2.64
CA LEU A 413 24.94 -18.99 -1.77
C LEU A 413 25.55 -20.15 -2.58
N GLU A 414 24.94 -20.54 -3.71
CA GLU A 414 25.52 -21.55 -4.60
C GLU A 414 26.85 -21.09 -5.21
N GLY A 415 26.90 -19.84 -5.68
CA GLY A 415 28.13 -19.23 -6.23
C GLY A 415 29.23 -19.01 -5.18
N ALA A 416 28.86 -18.88 -3.92
CA ALA A 416 29.78 -18.63 -2.81
C ALA A 416 30.26 -19.90 -2.09
N LYS A 417 29.66 -21.05 -2.34
CA LYS A 417 29.82 -22.30 -1.58
C LYS A 417 31.27 -22.75 -1.37
N GLU A 418 32.10 -22.61 -2.38
CA GLU A 418 33.50 -23.00 -2.30
C GLU A 418 34.41 -21.98 -1.60
N LYS A 419 33.91 -20.73 -1.44
CA LYS A 419 34.70 -19.60 -0.94
C LYS A 419 34.37 -19.21 0.49
N HIS A 420 33.07 -19.13 0.80
CA HIS A 420 32.55 -18.76 2.13
C HIS A 420 31.16 -19.35 2.36
N GLU A 421 31.13 -20.59 2.76
CA GLU A 421 29.89 -21.33 3.00
C GLU A 421 28.95 -20.60 3.96
N ASN A 422 27.68 -20.46 3.56
CA ASN A 422 26.60 -19.87 4.36
C ASN A 422 26.79 -18.41 4.80
N LYS A 423 27.82 -17.71 4.30
CA LYS A 423 28.00 -16.28 4.54
C LYS A 423 27.52 -15.48 3.32
N VAL A 424 26.75 -14.42 3.57
CA VAL A 424 26.37 -13.42 2.57
C VAL A 424 27.09 -12.12 2.92
N PHE A 425 28.02 -11.70 2.07
CA PHE A 425 28.63 -10.39 2.22
C PHE A 425 27.74 -9.32 1.65
N TYR A 426 27.63 -8.17 2.35
CA TYR A 426 26.82 -7.07 1.88
C TYR A 426 27.50 -5.70 2.02
N ILE A 427 27.00 -4.76 1.24
CA ILE A 427 27.46 -3.38 1.15
C ILE A 427 26.27 -2.49 1.52
N ASN A 428 26.45 -1.58 2.47
CA ASN A 428 25.45 -0.59 2.81
C ASN A 428 25.79 0.82 2.31
N ASN A 429 27.05 1.04 1.89
CA ASN A 429 27.48 2.30 1.31
C ASN A 429 28.64 2.06 0.32
N MET A 430 28.31 2.08 -0.97
CA MET A 430 29.27 1.81 -2.04
C MET A 430 30.48 2.76 -2.04
N ASP A 431 30.26 4.04 -1.68
CA ASP A 431 31.33 5.04 -1.68
C ASP A 431 32.30 4.87 -0.52
N GLN A 432 31.77 4.56 0.67
CA GLN A 432 32.61 4.34 1.86
C GLN A 432 33.38 3.01 1.76
N GLN A 433 32.76 2.00 1.18
CA GLN A 433 33.29 0.64 1.12
C GLN A 433 33.98 0.32 -0.21
N SER A 434 34.26 1.33 -1.04
CA SER A 434 34.81 1.17 -2.39
C SER A 434 36.14 0.38 -2.45
N GLN A 435 37.01 0.53 -1.44
CA GLN A 435 38.27 -0.22 -1.33
C GLN A 435 38.00 -1.74 -1.15
N TYR A 436 37.02 -2.08 -0.30
CA TYR A 436 36.65 -3.48 -0.05
C TYR A 436 35.95 -4.09 -1.27
N VAL A 437 35.11 -3.30 -1.95
CA VAL A 437 34.46 -3.72 -3.21
C VAL A 437 35.54 -4.08 -4.25
N LYS A 438 36.56 -3.24 -4.41
CA LYS A 438 37.68 -3.52 -5.33
C LYS A 438 38.42 -4.80 -4.92
N LEU A 439 38.73 -4.95 -3.64
CA LEU A 439 39.38 -6.13 -3.11
C LEU A 439 38.59 -7.42 -3.37
N PHE A 440 37.25 -7.37 -3.13
CA PHE A 440 36.34 -8.49 -3.42
C PHE A 440 36.34 -8.86 -4.91
N LYS A 441 36.29 -7.87 -5.82
CA LYS A 441 36.36 -8.10 -7.26
C LYS A 441 37.69 -8.73 -7.69
N ASP A 442 38.83 -8.25 -7.17
CA ASP A 442 40.15 -8.74 -7.50
C ASP A 442 40.33 -10.22 -7.13
N TYR A 443 39.65 -10.67 -6.06
CA TYR A 443 39.67 -12.07 -5.61
C TYR A 443 38.46 -12.89 -6.07
N GLY A 444 37.63 -12.33 -6.94
CA GLY A 444 36.45 -13.01 -7.47
C GLY A 444 35.42 -13.36 -6.39
N LEU A 445 35.36 -12.58 -5.32
CA LEU A 445 34.33 -12.63 -4.30
C LEU A 445 33.13 -11.76 -4.73
N ASN A 446 31.94 -12.12 -4.26
CA ASN A 446 30.74 -11.34 -4.51
C ASN A 446 30.14 -10.78 -3.21
N ALA A 447 29.43 -9.69 -3.29
CA ALA A 447 28.64 -9.12 -2.21
C ALA A 447 27.35 -8.52 -2.77
N VAL A 448 26.32 -8.35 -1.93
CA VAL A 448 25.05 -7.76 -2.31
C VAL A 448 24.90 -6.36 -1.74
N VAL A 449 24.25 -5.48 -2.47
CA VAL A 449 23.96 -4.09 -2.02
C VAL A 449 22.68 -4.09 -1.20
N LEU A 450 22.78 -3.63 0.04
CA LEU A 450 21.69 -3.50 1.00
C LEU A 450 21.83 -2.13 1.67
N ASP A 451 21.41 -1.09 0.98
CA ASP A 451 21.60 0.32 1.32
C ASP A 451 20.33 1.05 1.79
N SER A 452 19.21 0.33 1.79
CA SER A 452 17.94 0.85 2.29
C SER A 452 17.81 0.75 3.81
N THR A 453 17.06 1.66 4.43
CA THR A 453 16.80 1.65 5.88
C THR A 453 16.08 0.40 6.38
N ILE A 454 15.30 -0.29 5.52
CA ILE A 454 14.60 -1.53 5.85
C ILE A 454 15.54 -2.73 5.93
N ASP A 455 16.70 -2.67 5.25
CA ASP A 455 17.59 -3.81 5.05
C ASP A 455 18.15 -4.37 6.35
N ASN A 456 18.43 -3.54 7.34
CA ASN A 456 18.92 -4.02 8.64
C ASN A 456 17.92 -4.93 9.35
N ASN A 457 16.61 -4.59 9.30
CA ASN A 457 15.57 -5.44 9.86
C ASN A 457 15.38 -6.69 9.01
N PHE A 458 15.49 -6.51 7.69
CA PHE A 458 15.32 -7.61 6.74
C PHE A 458 16.46 -8.65 6.84
N ILE A 459 17.70 -8.21 6.99
CA ILE A 459 18.85 -9.08 7.26
C ILE A 459 18.57 -9.95 8.49
N SER A 460 18.21 -9.33 9.62
CA SER A 460 17.93 -10.04 10.86
C SER A 460 16.78 -11.04 10.72
N PHE A 461 15.77 -10.69 9.93
CA PHE A 461 14.65 -11.57 9.63
C PHE A 461 15.09 -12.78 8.77
N ILE A 462 15.89 -12.57 7.73
CA ILE A 462 16.41 -13.65 6.88
C ILE A 462 17.31 -14.60 7.68
N GLU A 463 18.23 -14.07 8.52
CA GLU A 463 19.09 -14.90 9.38
C GLU A 463 18.27 -15.77 10.35
N TYR A 464 17.12 -15.26 10.81
CA TYR A 464 16.20 -16.03 11.65
C TYR A 464 15.45 -17.11 10.85
N LYS A 465 15.03 -16.82 9.64
CA LYS A 465 14.24 -17.74 8.79
C LYS A 465 15.09 -18.80 8.10
N GLU A 466 16.22 -18.41 7.56
CA GLU A 466 17.16 -19.28 6.85
C GLU A 466 18.31 -19.68 7.79
N MET A 467 18.00 -20.61 8.72
CA MET A 467 18.93 -21.05 9.75
C MET A 467 20.25 -21.51 9.14
N GLY A 468 21.35 -20.89 9.58
CA GLY A 468 22.71 -21.18 9.08
C GLY A 468 23.26 -20.11 8.15
N THR A 469 22.41 -19.27 7.54
CA THR A 469 22.86 -18.13 6.73
C THR A 469 23.23 -16.95 7.64
N LYS A 470 24.37 -16.32 7.40
CA LYS A 470 24.85 -15.13 8.12
C LYS A 470 25.19 -14.02 7.15
N PHE A 471 24.75 -12.80 7.47
CA PHE A 471 25.07 -11.61 6.72
C PHE A 471 26.22 -10.86 7.40
N ASN A 472 27.30 -10.63 6.67
CA ASN A 472 28.45 -9.89 7.11
C ASN A 472 28.72 -8.72 6.17
N ARG A 473 28.89 -7.52 6.73
CA ARG A 473 29.30 -6.37 5.92
C ARG A 473 30.73 -6.60 5.40
N ILE A 474 31.01 -6.17 4.16
CA ILE A 474 32.30 -6.46 3.50
C ILE A 474 33.54 -5.93 4.26
N ASP A 475 33.36 -4.98 5.16
CA ASP A 475 34.39 -4.37 6.01
C ASP A 475 34.31 -4.85 7.47
N SER A 476 33.52 -5.89 7.76
CA SER A 476 33.38 -6.43 9.14
C SER A 476 34.21 -7.65 9.41
N ASP A 477 34.54 -8.42 8.39
CA ASP A 477 35.27 -9.68 8.53
C ASP A 477 36.16 -9.91 7.31
N LEU A 478 37.37 -10.38 7.56
CA LEU A 478 38.27 -10.83 6.49
C LEU A 478 37.87 -12.23 6.06
N SER A 479 37.41 -12.36 4.83
CA SER A 479 37.22 -13.68 4.24
C SER A 479 38.54 -14.43 4.19
N ASP A 480 38.53 -15.71 4.56
CA ASP A 480 39.70 -16.59 4.47
C ASP A 480 40.32 -16.67 3.07
N VAL A 481 39.56 -16.29 2.04
CA VAL A 481 40.03 -16.22 0.65
C VAL A 481 40.99 -15.05 0.43
N LEU A 482 40.89 -13.99 1.24
CA LEU A 482 41.79 -12.82 1.18
C LEU A 482 43.11 -13.08 1.89
N LYS A 483 43.17 -14.08 2.77
CA LYS A 483 44.36 -14.47 3.51
C LYS A 483 45.26 -15.36 2.64
N ASP A 484 46.54 -15.18 2.77
CA ASP A 484 47.56 -16.05 2.17
C ASP A 484 47.80 -17.25 3.10
N LYS A 485 47.28 -18.43 2.71
CA LYS A 485 47.41 -19.66 3.51
C LYS A 485 48.75 -20.34 3.36
N ASP A 486 49.54 -19.92 2.39
CA ASP A 486 50.87 -20.52 2.11
C ASP A 486 51.97 -19.88 2.94
N THR A 487 51.68 -18.78 3.64
CA THR A 487 52.62 -18.13 4.55
C THR A 487 52.52 -18.78 5.93
N GLU A 488 53.60 -19.42 6.41
CA GLU A 488 53.70 -19.90 7.80
C GLU A 488 53.48 -18.72 8.76
N GLU A 489 52.55 -18.86 9.71
CA GLU A 489 52.32 -17.85 10.76
C GLU A 489 53.59 -17.73 11.64
N ASP A 490 54.42 -16.73 11.39
CA ASP A 490 55.48 -16.33 12.26
C ASP A 490 54.95 -15.50 13.43
N LYS A 491 54.58 -16.19 14.51
CA LYS A 491 53.98 -15.55 15.70
C LYS A 491 54.88 -14.48 16.30
N GLU A 492 56.20 -14.68 16.30
CA GLU A 492 57.15 -13.72 16.83
C GLU A 492 57.20 -12.45 15.99
N SER A 493 57.16 -12.57 14.67
CA SER A 493 57.08 -11.45 13.75
C SER A 493 55.73 -10.69 13.91
N ASN A 494 54.63 -11.41 14.06
CA ASN A 494 53.32 -10.82 14.23
C ASN A 494 53.16 -10.05 15.56
N GLU A 495 53.75 -10.56 16.65
CA GLU A 495 53.83 -9.84 17.93
C GLU A 495 54.65 -8.54 17.79
N GLN A 496 55.80 -8.62 17.12
CA GLN A 496 56.65 -7.46 16.89
C GLN A 496 55.97 -6.36 16.07
N ILE A 497 55.19 -6.73 15.05
CA ILE A 497 54.39 -5.81 14.24
C ILE A 497 53.29 -5.15 15.11
N THR A 498 52.60 -5.98 15.88
CA THR A 498 51.53 -5.51 16.77
C THR A 498 52.05 -4.50 17.79
N ASP A 499 53.18 -4.82 18.45
CA ASP A 499 53.80 -3.94 19.45
C ASP A 499 54.28 -2.64 18.83
N LEU A 500 54.87 -2.67 17.63
CA LEU A 500 55.33 -1.49 16.93
C LEU A 500 54.15 -0.53 16.67
N PHE A 501 53.06 -1.00 16.08
CA PHE A 501 51.92 -0.17 15.77
C PHE A 501 51.17 0.29 17.02
N LYS A 502 51.00 -0.58 18.02
CA LYS A 502 50.33 -0.26 19.28
C LYS A 502 51.08 0.82 20.06
N ASN A 503 52.42 0.79 20.08
CA ASN A 503 53.23 1.79 20.74
C ASN A 503 53.15 3.18 20.07
N VAL A 504 52.94 3.24 18.75
CA VAL A 504 52.88 4.48 17.99
C VAL A 504 51.47 5.04 17.94
N ILE A 505 50.45 4.22 17.75
CA ILE A 505 49.09 4.60 17.49
C ILE A 505 48.26 4.68 18.77
N GLY A 506 48.57 3.85 19.77
CA GLY A 506 47.90 3.83 21.09
C GLY A 506 46.43 3.44 21.00
N GLU A 507 45.55 4.26 21.63
CA GLU A 507 44.12 4.00 21.76
C GLU A 507 43.25 4.58 20.61
N ARG A 508 43.87 4.99 19.48
CA ARG A 508 43.11 5.47 18.30
C ARG A 508 42.34 4.35 17.62
N VAL A 509 42.71 3.09 17.86
CA VAL A 509 42.02 1.88 17.39
C VAL A 509 41.88 0.95 18.56
N GLU A 510 40.76 0.29 18.70
CA GLU A 510 40.45 -0.57 19.84
C GLU A 510 41.19 -1.90 19.79
N LYS A 511 41.37 -2.46 18.58
CA LYS A 511 41.99 -3.77 18.37
C LYS A 511 43.04 -3.72 17.26
N TYR A 512 44.03 -4.61 17.38
CA TYR A 512 45.09 -4.80 16.40
C TYR A 512 45.14 -6.28 16.00
N SER A 513 45.24 -6.56 14.71
CA SER A 513 45.44 -7.89 14.15
C SER A 513 46.53 -7.82 13.07
N VAL A 514 47.33 -8.86 12.97
CA VAL A 514 48.30 -8.99 11.90
C VAL A 514 47.93 -10.20 11.06
N GLU A 515 47.79 -9.98 9.76
CA GLU A 515 47.34 -11.01 8.82
C GLU A 515 48.23 -10.99 7.58
N SER A 516 48.47 -12.17 7.02
CA SER A 516 49.11 -12.29 5.72
C SER A 516 48.07 -12.15 4.61
N LEU A 517 48.03 -10.98 3.98
CA LEU A 517 47.11 -10.77 2.86
C LEU A 517 47.78 -11.10 1.53
N LYS A 518 47.03 -11.69 0.61
CA LYS A 518 47.49 -11.97 -0.75
C LYS A 518 47.82 -10.69 -1.54
N ASN A 519 47.14 -9.58 -1.23
CA ASN A 519 47.47 -8.27 -1.81
C ASN A 519 48.59 -7.62 -1.00
N GLU A 520 49.81 -7.61 -1.56
CA GLU A 520 50.96 -6.99 -0.94
C GLU A 520 50.95 -5.47 -0.95
N ASP A 521 50.16 -4.82 -1.82
CA ASP A 521 50.12 -3.37 -1.96
C ASP A 521 49.40 -2.65 -0.82
N THR A 522 48.52 -3.35 -0.10
CA THR A 522 47.75 -2.79 1.01
C THR A 522 48.49 -2.98 2.33
N PRO A 523 49.05 -1.93 2.96
CA PRO A 523 49.81 -2.09 4.20
C PRO A 523 48.96 -2.34 5.43
N ALA A 524 47.75 -1.76 5.49
CA ALA A 524 46.77 -1.96 6.54
C ALA A 524 45.37 -1.61 6.09
N MET A 525 44.36 -2.12 6.80
CA MET A 525 42.95 -1.80 6.62
C MET A 525 42.23 -1.75 7.98
N ILE A 526 41.07 -1.09 8.01
CA ILE A 526 40.22 -1.05 9.20
C ILE A 526 39.05 -2.02 9.00
N LEU A 527 38.81 -2.88 9.97
CA LEU A 527 37.58 -3.67 10.06
C LEU A 527 36.69 -3.13 11.19
N VAL A 528 35.38 -3.10 10.96
CA VAL A 528 34.41 -2.68 11.95
C VAL A 528 33.56 -3.87 12.37
N SER A 529 33.56 -4.21 13.66
CA SER A 529 32.79 -5.34 14.18
C SER A 529 31.31 -5.25 13.81
N GLU A 530 30.78 -6.27 13.12
CA GLU A 530 29.37 -6.36 12.72
C GLU A 530 28.44 -6.32 13.94
N GLU A 531 28.84 -6.99 15.02
CA GLU A 531 28.08 -7.05 16.26
C GLU A 531 28.00 -5.66 16.93
N SER A 532 29.16 -4.99 17.06
CA SER A 532 29.23 -3.64 17.61
C SER A 532 28.39 -2.65 16.81
N ARG A 533 28.47 -2.69 15.49
CA ARG A 533 27.70 -1.84 14.58
C ARG A 533 26.19 -2.07 14.72
N ARG A 534 25.75 -3.33 14.71
CA ARG A 534 24.31 -3.65 14.89
C ARG A 534 23.80 -3.20 16.25
N MET A 535 24.63 -3.29 17.29
CA MET A 535 24.29 -2.83 18.63
C MET A 535 24.13 -1.29 18.68
N MET A 536 25.02 -0.55 18.02
CA MET A 536 24.91 0.91 17.90
C MET A 536 23.68 1.35 17.10
N GLU A 537 23.40 0.72 15.98
CA GLU A 537 22.20 0.99 15.18
C GLU A 537 20.91 0.72 15.97
N MET A 538 20.91 -0.36 16.76
CA MET A 538 19.80 -0.67 17.67
C MET A 538 19.65 0.41 18.76
N GLN A 539 20.75 0.87 19.34
CA GLN A 539 20.75 1.95 20.33
C GLN A 539 20.26 3.28 19.73
N ALA A 540 20.72 3.65 18.54
CA ALA A 540 20.27 4.87 17.85
C ALA A 540 18.75 4.90 17.60
N ARG A 541 18.15 3.74 17.35
CA ARG A 541 16.67 3.60 17.19
C ARG A 541 15.91 3.78 18.50
N PHE A 542 16.52 3.39 19.62
CA PHE A 542 15.94 3.54 20.97
C PHE A 542 16.43 4.79 21.70
N ALA A 543 17.07 5.73 21.02
CA ALA A 543 17.64 6.96 21.61
C ALA A 543 16.62 7.87 22.34
N GLY A 544 15.32 7.58 22.25
CA GLY A 544 14.30 8.17 23.14
C GLY A 544 14.17 7.49 24.51
N MET A 545 14.80 6.31 24.73
CA MET A 545 14.88 5.62 26.02
C MET A 545 16.35 5.60 26.44
N SER A 546 16.76 6.55 27.28
CA SER A 546 18.10 6.70 27.83
C SER A 546 18.59 5.43 28.54
N PHE A 547 19.27 4.55 27.80
CA PHE A 547 20.24 3.66 28.41
C PHE A 547 21.62 4.33 28.22
N GLY A 548 22.16 4.91 29.26
CA GLY A 548 23.41 5.69 29.27
C GLY A 548 24.68 4.86 29.03
N MET A 549 24.71 4.06 27.97
CA MET A 549 25.89 3.39 27.49
C MET A 549 26.39 4.11 26.22
N ASP A 550 27.53 4.74 26.33
CA ASP A 550 28.26 5.34 25.22
C ASP A 550 28.97 4.20 24.46
N LEU A 551 28.20 3.48 23.60
CA LEU A 551 28.77 2.41 22.77
C LEU A 551 29.55 3.05 21.63
N LYS A 552 30.82 2.66 21.49
CA LYS A 552 31.66 3.04 20.35
C LYS A 552 31.77 1.89 19.37
N GLU A 553 31.92 2.23 18.09
CA GLU A 553 32.25 1.22 17.08
C GLU A 553 33.59 0.57 17.43
N GLU A 554 33.59 -0.76 17.51
CA GLU A 554 34.82 -1.50 17.76
C GLU A 554 35.59 -1.68 16.44
N LYS A 555 36.70 -0.94 16.29
CA LYS A 555 37.54 -0.94 15.10
C LYS A 555 38.76 -1.81 15.32
N THR A 556 39.05 -2.65 14.35
CA THR A 556 40.27 -3.47 14.32
C THR A 556 41.19 -3.01 13.19
N LEU A 557 42.39 -2.56 13.53
CA LEU A 557 43.41 -2.32 12.53
C LEU A 557 44.03 -3.66 12.14
N VAL A 558 43.83 -4.07 10.90
CA VAL A 558 44.49 -5.24 10.32
C VAL A 558 45.72 -4.79 9.56
N ILE A 559 46.88 -5.25 10.00
CA ILE A 559 48.17 -4.91 9.44
C ILE A 559 48.64 -6.08 8.58
N ASN A 560 49.03 -5.80 7.34
CA ASN A 560 49.44 -6.81 6.38
C ASN A 560 50.94 -7.11 6.53
N ASN A 561 51.28 -8.26 7.09
CA ASN A 561 52.68 -8.65 7.25
C ASN A 561 53.37 -9.01 5.92
N ASN A 562 52.62 -9.25 4.82
CA ASN A 562 53.20 -9.46 3.49
C ASN A 562 53.60 -8.15 2.80
N ASN A 563 53.13 -7.00 3.28
CA ASN A 563 53.46 -5.72 2.68
C ASN A 563 54.94 -5.35 2.87
N PRO A 564 55.68 -4.99 1.81
CA PRO A 564 57.11 -4.67 1.87
C PRO A 564 57.44 -3.50 2.81
N LEU A 565 56.56 -2.50 2.90
CA LEU A 565 56.75 -1.35 3.79
C LEU A 565 56.64 -1.76 5.26
N VAL A 566 55.68 -2.62 5.62
CA VAL A 566 55.48 -3.15 6.96
C VAL A 566 56.71 -3.98 7.37
N LYS A 567 57.18 -4.90 6.50
CA LYS A 567 58.40 -5.69 6.72
C LYS A 567 59.62 -4.80 6.97
N LYS A 568 59.75 -3.72 6.20
CA LYS A 568 60.85 -2.77 6.35
C LYS A 568 60.79 -2.01 7.68
N LEU A 569 59.61 -1.57 8.12
CA LEU A 569 59.42 -0.90 9.42
C LEU A 569 59.84 -1.78 10.58
N VAL A 570 59.47 -3.07 10.57
CA VAL A 570 59.86 -4.03 11.59
C VAL A 570 61.39 -4.22 11.62
N SER A 571 62.02 -4.30 10.46
CA SER A 571 63.50 -4.43 10.40
C SER A 571 64.27 -3.22 10.94
N LEU A 572 63.60 -2.07 11.07
CA LEU A 572 64.17 -0.82 11.55
C LEU A 572 63.76 -0.47 12.99
N LYS A 573 62.89 -1.25 13.64
CA LYS A 573 62.26 -0.94 14.93
C LYS A 573 63.23 -0.57 16.06
N ASP A 574 64.40 -1.22 16.08
CA ASP A 574 65.44 -1.05 17.12
C ASP A 574 66.45 0.07 16.76
N ASN A 575 66.29 0.76 15.66
CA ASN A 575 67.15 1.84 15.24
C ASN A 575 66.67 3.18 15.81
N GLU A 576 67.32 3.67 16.88
CA GLU A 576 66.99 4.92 17.55
C GLU A 576 67.02 6.15 16.61
N ASP A 577 67.96 6.16 15.63
CA ASP A 577 68.07 7.28 14.67
C ASP A 577 66.90 7.36 13.70
N LYS A 578 66.12 6.27 13.56
CA LYS A 578 64.94 6.18 12.64
C LYS A 578 63.60 6.22 13.36
N LYS A 579 63.59 6.36 14.66
CA LYS A 579 62.39 6.31 15.48
C LYS A 579 61.30 7.33 15.08
N GLU A 580 61.69 8.56 14.77
CA GLU A 580 60.80 9.61 14.33
C GLU A 580 60.18 9.27 12.96
N GLU A 581 61.00 8.76 12.02
CA GLU A 581 60.54 8.36 10.69
C GLU A 581 59.54 7.19 10.78
N ILE A 582 59.85 6.20 11.62
CA ILE A 582 58.97 5.05 11.87
C ILE A 582 57.60 5.54 12.39
N ASN A 583 57.61 6.44 13.39
CA ASN A 583 56.38 7.01 13.93
C ASN A 583 55.53 7.74 12.86
N ILE A 584 56.20 8.53 12.02
CA ILE A 584 55.53 9.26 10.91
C ILE A 584 54.90 8.25 9.93
N ILE A 585 55.61 7.19 9.55
CA ILE A 585 55.13 6.22 8.57
C ILE A 585 54.02 5.36 9.14
N CYS A 586 54.10 4.88 10.39
CA CYS A 586 53.04 4.12 11.03
C CYS A 586 51.73 4.93 11.11
N ASN A 587 51.80 6.19 11.54
CA ASN A 587 50.64 7.08 11.54
C ASN A 587 50.11 7.30 10.13
N GLN A 588 50.96 7.42 9.12
CA GLN A 588 50.54 7.60 7.74
C GLN A 588 49.79 6.36 7.22
N ILE A 589 50.25 5.14 7.55
CA ILE A 589 49.60 3.88 7.19
C ILE A 589 48.19 3.81 7.81
N VAL A 590 48.08 4.14 9.09
CA VAL A 590 46.78 4.10 9.80
C VAL A 590 45.81 5.15 9.26
N ASP A 591 46.30 6.37 9.03
CA ASP A 591 45.47 7.42 8.46
C ASP A 591 45.01 7.11 7.03
N LEU A 592 45.84 6.44 6.23
CA LEU A 592 45.42 5.95 4.92
C LEU A 592 44.32 4.90 5.03
N ALA A 593 44.43 3.98 6.00
CA ALA A 593 43.39 2.96 6.24
C ALA A 593 42.06 3.60 6.72
N LEU A 594 42.13 4.60 7.62
CA LEU A 594 40.97 5.36 8.07
C LEU A 594 40.35 6.22 6.94
N LEU A 595 41.20 6.88 6.14
CA LEU A 595 40.77 7.70 5.00
C LEU A 595 40.02 6.85 3.93
N ALA A 596 40.50 5.62 3.72
CA ALA A 596 39.85 4.72 2.80
C ALA A 596 38.40 4.38 3.18
N ASN A 597 38.09 4.43 4.48
CA ASN A 597 36.73 4.30 5.03
C ASN A 597 36.01 5.64 5.22
N LYS A 598 36.61 6.78 4.79
CA LYS A 598 36.09 8.14 5.02
C LYS A 598 35.85 8.47 6.50
N GLU A 599 36.70 7.95 7.39
CA GLU A 599 36.54 8.06 8.84
C GLU A 599 37.46 9.10 9.50
N LEU A 600 38.33 9.79 8.75
CA LEU A 600 39.11 10.89 9.30
C LEU A 600 38.22 12.12 9.55
N ASN A 601 38.25 12.63 10.79
CA ASN A 601 37.63 13.92 11.10
C ASN A 601 38.47 15.09 10.55
N ALA A 602 37.96 16.32 10.67
CA ALA A 602 38.63 17.49 10.07
C ALA A 602 40.03 17.73 10.62
N ASP A 603 40.25 17.55 11.92
CA ASP A 603 41.54 17.76 12.57
C ASP A 603 42.55 16.66 12.19
N GLU A 604 42.10 15.43 12.15
CA GLU A 604 42.92 14.28 11.71
C GLU A 604 43.32 14.41 10.23
N LEU A 605 42.39 14.89 9.38
CA LEU A 605 42.65 15.14 7.97
C LEU A 605 43.72 16.24 7.79
N ASP A 606 43.68 17.33 8.58
CA ASP A 606 44.69 18.39 8.55
C ASP A 606 46.10 17.84 8.96
N LEU A 607 46.15 17.00 10.00
CA LEU A 607 47.37 16.33 10.43
C LEU A 607 47.90 15.37 9.36
N PHE A 608 47.02 14.60 8.73
CA PHE A 608 47.38 13.71 7.62
C PHE A 608 47.98 14.48 6.45
N ILE A 609 47.35 15.62 6.03
CA ILE A 609 47.85 16.46 4.94
C ILE A 609 49.23 17.05 5.27
N LYS A 610 49.43 17.55 6.49
CA LYS A 610 50.73 18.11 6.95
C LYS A 610 51.81 17.03 6.92
N ARG A 611 51.50 15.83 7.39
CA ARG A 611 52.42 14.69 7.39
C ARG A 611 52.75 14.22 5.96
N SER A 612 51.74 14.15 5.09
CA SER A 612 51.94 13.79 3.67
C SER A 612 52.86 14.78 2.98
N ASN A 613 52.68 16.08 3.20
CA ASN A 613 53.53 17.13 2.64
C ASN A 613 54.98 17.01 3.16
N SER A 614 55.18 16.74 4.46
CA SER A 614 56.50 16.50 5.04
C SER A 614 57.20 15.29 4.46
N LEU A 615 56.47 14.18 4.23
CA LEU A 615 57.02 12.98 3.59
C LEU A 615 57.43 13.24 2.14
N MET A 616 56.59 13.96 1.37
CA MET A 616 56.93 14.33 -0.01
C MET A 616 58.14 15.26 -0.10
N SER A 617 58.29 16.22 0.83
CA SER A 617 59.48 17.06 0.87
C SER A 617 60.75 16.28 1.16
N LYS A 618 60.72 15.33 2.09
CA LYS A 618 61.86 14.46 2.36
C LYS A 618 62.28 13.58 1.17
N VAL A 619 61.34 13.17 0.31
CA VAL A 619 61.65 12.40 -0.91
C VAL A 619 62.30 13.28 -2.00
N ILE A 620 61.97 14.57 -2.06
CA ILE A 620 62.55 15.51 -3.02
C ILE A 620 63.98 15.96 -2.58
N ASP A 621 64.20 16.05 -1.26
CA ASP A 621 65.50 16.44 -0.68
C ASP A 621 66.54 15.26 -0.67
N LEU A 622 66.13 14.08 -1.11
CA LEU A 622 66.96 12.92 -1.36
C LEU A 622 67.54 12.92 -2.78
#